data_4f5b962c969be29750d7f53f8b60f6e4
#
_entry.id   4f5b962c969be29750d7f53f8b60f6e4
#
_cell.length_a   1.000
_cell.length_b   1.000
_cell.length_c   1.000
_cell.angle_alpha   90.00
_cell.angle_beta   90.00
_cell.angle_gamma   90.00
#
_symmetry.space_group_name_H-M   'P 1'
#
loop_
_entity.id
_entity.type
_entity.pdbx_description
1 polymer ?
#
loop_
_entity_poly.entity_id
_entity_poly.type
_entity_poly.pdbx_seq_one_letter_code
_entity_poly.pdbx_strand_id
1 'polypeptide(L)'
;MRSAHVDPFVRDRLPTAGLQPEFLFDLPELVYPERLNAASALIDGPPADAPAVINDAGTWTYDAMRDLSDRIARLLVEEEGLVPGNRVLLRGPNGAVLFAAWLGVLKAGGIVVATMPILRPREIATIVERARIHHAIVDDRHLADFLAAADETGLIRSLLTYHGDAGGGAMERRLEGIASGFAAVDTHRDDVALIAFTSGTTGRPKGCVHYHRDVLAPADSFARFVLKPEPGGRWLCSAPIAFTFGLGMQLIFPWRFGGAAVTIEQPGPKPLLEAAAKHRATILATAPTAYKAMLGLIAERGINAPPLDGEGLGRGEAGDRPRSASCLTPTPPWAATKAISGGNSQAAHPIEGRGLLAGPLTSLTTCVSAGEHLPAATWQAWREATGLGIVDGIGATEMMHIFISASGDDIRPGATGKAVPGYRACVLDGEGRPLPHGTGRLAVKGPTGCRYFDDERQRDYVQHGWNVTGDTFRQDEEGRFWYVARSDDMIVSAGYNIAAPEVENALYLHEAVAECAVIGVPCAERGQKVKAFIVLAAGRSASPDLAQALQDHVKAAIAPYKYPREIAFVAALPRTATGKLQRFALRDG
;
A
#
# COMPACT_ATOMS: atom_id res chain seq x y z
N MET A 1 17.49 26.82 -8.74
CA MET A 1 17.68 25.39 -8.38
C MET A 1 18.10 24.65 -9.63
N ARG A 2 19.17 23.86 -9.58
CA ARG A 2 19.69 23.16 -10.75
C ARG A 2 19.25 21.70 -10.69
N SER A 3 18.14 21.37 -11.38
CA SER A 3 17.68 19.99 -11.57
C SER A 3 18.75 19.16 -12.29
N ALA A 4 18.86 17.89 -11.94
CA ALA A 4 19.68 16.92 -12.66
C ALA A 4 18.99 16.37 -13.91
N HIS A 5 17.67 16.59 -14.06
CA HIS A 5 16.89 16.08 -15.19
C HIS A 5 17.29 16.76 -16.50
N VAL A 6 17.76 15.97 -17.45
CA VAL A 6 18.03 16.37 -18.84
C VAL A 6 16.73 16.38 -19.65
N ASP A 7 15.86 15.37 -19.43
CA ASP A 7 14.53 15.35 -20.02
C ASP A 7 13.55 16.15 -19.14
N PRO A 8 13.06 17.33 -19.60
CA PRO A 8 12.20 18.19 -18.80
C PRO A 8 10.71 17.82 -18.90
N PHE A 9 10.33 16.79 -19.65
CA PHE A 9 8.96 16.50 -20.04
C PHE A 9 7.96 16.53 -18.86
N VAL A 10 8.28 15.88 -17.74
CA VAL A 10 7.38 15.86 -16.57
C VAL A 10 7.41 17.20 -15.85
N ARG A 11 8.59 17.77 -15.63
CA ARG A 11 8.77 19.05 -14.95
C ARG A 11 7.99 20.18 -15.61
N ASP A 12 8.01 20.25 -16.94
CA ASP A 12 7.35 21.32 -17.71
C ASP A 12 5.81 21.16 -17.73
N ARG A 13 5.28 20.04 -17.20
CA ARG A 13 3.84 19.72 -17.10
C ARG A 13 3.33 19.65 -15.68
N LEU A 14 4.14 20.05 -14.71
CA LEU A 14 3.69 20.17 -13.33
C LEU A 14 2.72 21.35 -13.16
N PRO A 15 1.82 21.27 -12.19
CA PRO A 15 0.96 22.40 -11.83
C PRO A 15 1.81 23.65 -11.51
N THR A 16 1.35 24.79 -11.93
CA THR A 16 1.97 26.08 -11.56
C THR A 16 1.97 26.25 -10.04
N ALA A 17 2.87 27.07 -9.51
CA ALA A 17 3.02 27.28 -8.06
C ALA A 17 1.70 27.66 -7.37
N GLY A 18 0.84 28.44 -8.00
CA GLY A 18 -0.46 28.84 -7.44
C GLY A 18 -1.51 27.72 -7.39
N LEU A 19 -1.26 26.59 -8.06
CA LEU A 19 -2.11 25.40 -8.05
C LEU A 19 -1.50 24.24 -7.23
N GLN A 20 -0.34 24.45 -6.62
CA GLN A 20 0.26 23.45 -5.73
C GLN A 20 -0.26 23.61 -4.30
N PRO A 21 -0.30 22.52 -3.50
CA PRO A 21 -0.64 22.62 -2.10
C PRO A 21 0.47 23.34 -1.33
N GLU A 22 0.14 23.82 -0.13
CA GLU A 22 1.14 24.31 0.80
C GLU A 22 1.88 23.12 1.43
N PHE A 23 3.20 23.12 1.30
CA PHE A 23 4.05 22.08 1.87
C PHE A 23 4.58 22.50 3.24
N LEU A 24 4.57 21.55 4.19
CA LEU A 24 5.04 21.75 5.56
C LEU A 24 6.30 20.91 5.80
N PHE A 25 7.35 21.58 6.31
CA PHE A 25 8.62 20.95 6.70
C PHE A 25 9.01 21.42 8.10
N ASP A 26 8.03 21.42 9.01
CA ASP A 26 8.16 21.97 10.37
C ASP A 26 8.96 21.04 11.30
N LEU A 27 9.14 19.76 10.93
CA LEU A 27 9.90 18.79 11.71
C LEU A 27 11.34 18.70 11.22
N PRO A 28 12.35 18.59 12.12
CA PRO A 28 13.75 18.38 11.73
C PRO A 28 13.96 17.15 10.84
N GLU A 29 13.21 16.08 11.06
CA GLU A 29 13.27 14.84 10.30
C GLU A 29 12.82 15.00 8.84
N LEU A 30 12.08 16.06 8.54
CA LEU A 30 11.58 16.37 7.19
C LEU A 30 12.45 17.39 6.46
N VAL A 31 13.56 17.82 7.06
CA VAL A 31 14.54 18.72 6.43
C VAL A 31 15.56 17.90 5.65
N TYR A 32 15.42 17.85 4.34
CA TYR A 32 16.30 17.09 3.45
C TYR A 32 17.38 17.97 2.84
N PRO A 33 18.58 17.43 2.59
CA PRO A 33 19.65 18.13 1.86
C PRO A 33 19.17 18.53 0.46
N GLU A 34 19.78 19.54 -0.14
CA GLU A 34 19.44 20.01 -1.49
C GLU A 34 19.70 18.93 -2.54
N ARG A 35 20.81 18.19 -2.39
CA ARG A 35 21.18 17.04 -3.23
C ARG A 35 20.73 15.77 -2.54
N LEU A 36 19.84 15.03 -3.19
CA LEU A 36 19.19 13.85 -2.61
C LEU A 36 18.81 12.89 -3.72
N ASN A 37 19.38 11.69 -3.71
CA ASN A 37 18.87 10.54 -4.44
C ASN A 37 18.16 9.60 -3.46
N ALA A 38 16.85 9.39 -3.65
CA ALA A 38 16.08 8.59 -2.71
C ALA A 38 16.51 7.12 -2.66
N ALA A 39 17.03 6.56 -3.78
CA ALA A 39 17.56 5.20 -3.78
C ALA A 39 18.79 5.07 -2.87
N SER A 40 19.76 5.98 -3.02
CA SER A 40 20.94 6.01 -2.14
C SER A 40 20.56 6.21 -0.67
N ALA A 41 19.63 7.11 -0.39
CA ALA A 41 19.17 7.37 0.98
C ALA A 41 18.47 6.16 1.66
N LEU A 42 17.97 5.21 0.87
CA LEU A 42 17.32 4.00 1.37
C LEU A 42 18.28 2.83 1.52
N ILE A 43 19.27 2.69 0.59
CA ILE A 43 20.04 1.44 0.50
C ILE A 43 21.46 1.55 1.07
N ASP A 44 22.03 2.77 1.16
CA ASP A 44 23.46 2.93 1.50
C ASP A 44 23.74 2.95 3.02
N GLY A 45 22.72 3.21 3.86
CA GLY A 45 22.88 3.32 5.31
C GLY A 45 22.97 2.01 6.09
N PRO A 46 22.12 0.99 5.79
CA PRO A 46 22.10 -0.25 6.55
C PRO A 46 23.36 -1.12 6.35
N PRO A 47 23.68 -2.04 7.33
CA PRO A 47 24.79 -2.97 7.21
C PRO A 47 24.73 -3.82 5.94
N ALA A 48 25.87 -4.05 5.30
CA ALA A 48 25.98 -4.72 4.01
C ALA A 48 25.40 -6.15 4.00
N ASP A 49 25.63 -6.89 5.07
CA ASP A 49 25.23 -8.28 5.27
C ASP A 49 23.80 -8.46 5.84
N ALA A 50 23.16 -7.35 6.26
CA ALA A 50 21.80 -7.42 6.77
C ALA A 50 20.80 -7.82 5.65
N PRO A 51 19.75 -8.59 5.98
CA PRO A 51 18.68 -8.91 5.03
C PRO A 51 17.93 -7.65 4.57
N ALA A 52 17.75 -7.50 3.26
CA ALA A 52 16.95 -6.43 2.65
C ALA A 52 15.64 -6.95 2.05
N VAL A 53 15.68 -8.15 1.41
CA VAL A 53 14.49 -8.84 0.88
C VAL A 53 14.54 -10.31 1.28
N ILE A 54 13.41 -10.86 1.68
CA ILE A 54 13.24 -12.27 2.07
C ILE A 54 12.00 -12.81 1.37
N ASN A 55 12.11 -13.96 0.70
CA ASN A 55 10.98 -14.70 0.16
C ASN A 55 11.33 -16.19 -0.03
N ASP A 56 10.47 -16.93 -0.70
CA ASP A 56 10.65 -18.37 -0.92
C ASP A 56 11.81 -18.71 -1.87
N ALA A 57 12.24 -17.78 -2.73
CA ALA A 57 13.38 -17.96 -3.61
C ALA A 57 14.72 -17.71 -2.89
N GLY A 58 14.73 -16.94 -1.78
CA GLY A 58 15.95 -16.70 -1.02
C GLY A 58 15.93 -15.46 -0.13
N THR A 59 17.12 -15.06 0.28
CA THR A 59 17.37 -13.83 1.03
C THR A 59 18.43 -13.01 0.32
N TRP A 60 18.10 -11.75 0.04
CA TRP A 60 19.01 -10.76 -0.54
C TRP A 60 19.46 -9.80 0.55
N THR A 61 20.77 -9.63 0.68
CA THR A 61 21.34 -8.65 1.60
C THR A 61 21.28 -7.25 1.02
N TYR A 62 21.52 -6.24 1.85
CA TYR A 62 21.65 -4.86 1.37
C TYR A 62 22.76 -4.72 0.33
N ASP A 63 23.88 -5.43 0.49
CA ASP A 63 24.97 -5.42 -0.47
C ASP A 63 24.57 -6.03 -1.82
N ALA A 64 23.86 -7.16 -1.80
CA ALA A 64 23.32 -7.78 -3.01
C ALA A 64 22.32 -6.85 -3.73
N MET A 65 21.48 -6.14 -2.98
CA MET A 65 20.53 -5.18 -3.55
C MET A 65 21.23 -3.93 -4.11
N ARG A 66 22.31 -3.45 -3.46
CA ARG A 66 23.14 -2.37 -3.99
C ARG A 66 23.78 -2.77 -5.32
N ASP A 67 24.47 -3.92 -5.33
CA ASP A 67 25.14 -4.44 -6.53
C ASP A 67 24.16 -4.61 -7.68
N LEU A 68 23.03 -5.27 -7.45
CA LEU A 68 22.00 -5.49 -8.47
C LEU A 68 21.43 -4.17 -9.01
N SER A 69 21.10 -3.23 -8.13
CA SER A 69 20.58 -1.92 -8.56
C SER A 69 21.62 -1.06 -9.27
N ASP A 70 22.91 -1.17 -8.92
CA ASP A 70 24.00 -0.49 -9.60
C ASP A 70 24.20 -1.01 -11.02
N ARG A 71 24.19 -2.33 -11.20
CA ARG A 71 24.27 -2.96 -12.52
C ARG A 71 23.06 -2.60 -13.39
N ILE A 72 21.85 -2.59 -12.84
CA ILE A 72 20.66 -2.17 -13.58
C ILE A 72 20.76 -0.69 -13.97
N ALA A 73 21.20 0.19 -13.07
CA ALA A 73 21.39 1.60 -13.39
C ALA A 73 22.40 1.80 -14.52
N ARG A 74 23.53 1.10 -14.47
CA ARG A 74 24.58 1.11 -15.50
C ARG A 74 24.04 0.61 -16.84
N LEU A 75 23.35 -0.52 -16.85
CA LEU A 75 22.70 -1.09 -18.04
C LEU A 75 21.76 -0.08 -18.69
N LEU A 76 20.90 0.57 -17.90
CA LEU A 76 19.95 1.58 -18.39
C LEU A 76 20.65 2.78 -19.02
N VAL A 77 21.74 3.27 -18.41
CA VAL A 77 22.46 4.47 -18.90
C VAL A 77 23.37 4.14 -20.07
N GLU A 78 24.22 3.12 -19.95
CA GLU A 78 25.29 2.86 -20.90
C GLU A 78 24.82 2.07 -22.13
N GLU A 79 23.85 1.16 -22.00
CA GLU A 79 23.39 0.33 -23.10
C GLU A 79 22.00 0.72 -23.62
N GLU A 80 21.06 1.12 -22.71
CA GLU A 80 19.70 1.46 -23.10
C GLU A 80 19.51 2.97 -23.36
N GLY A 81 20.54 3.79 -23.16
CA GLY A 81 20.53 5.22 -23.47
C GLY A 81 19.58 6.06 -22.60
N LEU A 82 19.30 5.60 -21.39
CA LEU A 82 18.49 6.37 -20.45
C LEU A 82 19.21 7.64 -20.03
N VAL A 83 18.51 8.77 -20.10
CA VAL A 83 18.99 10.06 -19.57
C VAL A 83 18.13 10.49 -18.37
N PRO A 84 18.70 11.24 -17.39
CA PRO A 84 17.95 11.71 -16.23
C PRO A 84 16.66 12.43 -16.62
N GLY A 85 15.54 12.05 -15.96
CA GLY A 85 14.21 12.54 -16.27
C GLY A 85 13.41 11.65 -17.24
N ASN A 86 14.01 10.63 -17.87
CA ASN A 86 13.24 9.65 -18.63
C ASN A 86 12.37 8.80 -17.69
N ARG A 87 11.20 8.38 -18.19
CA ARG A 87 10.25 7.52 -17.45
C ARG A 87 10.53 6.07 -17.80
N VAL A 88 10.56 5.23 -16.77
CA VAL A 88 10.75 3.78 -16.92
C VAL A 88 9.53 3.07 -16.33
N LEU A 89 8.83 2.30 -17.16
CA LEU A 89 7.74 1.44 -16.70
C LEU A 89 8.31 0.21 -16.02
N LEU A 90 7.84 -0.05 -14.80
CA LEU A 90 8.14 -1.27 -14.07
C LEU A 90 6.88 -2.13 -13.96
N ARG A 91 6.98 -3.42 -14.32
CA ARG A 91 5.85 -4.36 -14.29
C ARG A 91 6.26 -5.73 -13.82
N GLY A 92 5.71 -6.17 -12.70
CA GLY A 92 5.94 -7.49 -12.11
C GLY A 92 5.38 -7.58 -10.71
N PRO A 93 5.35 -8.78 -10.12
CA PRO A 93 5.02 -8.97 -8.71
C PRO A 93 6.12 -8.40 -7.81
N ASN A 94 5.78 -8.17 -6.52
CA ASN A 94 6.77 -7.74 -5.53
C ASN A 94 7.87 -8.81 -5.37
N GLY A 95 9.12 -8.38 -5.50
CA GLY A 95 10.29 -9.25 -5.38
C GLY A 95 11.59 -8.45 -5.44
N ALA A 96 12.71 -9.12 -5.19
CA ALA A 96 14.04 -8.51 -5.12
C ALA A 96 14.44 -7.84 -6.45
N VAL A 97 14.18 -8.51 -7.59
CA VAL A 97 14.53 -7.96 -8.91
C VAL A 97 13.73 -6.71 -9.23
N LEU A 98 12.41 -6.71 -8.97
CA LEU A 98 11.58 -5.52 -9.16
C LEU A 98 12.02 -4.36 -8.27
N PHE A 99 12.39 -4.64 -7.02
CA PHE A 99 12.85 -3.63 -6.07
C PHE A 99 14.22 -3.07 -6.46
N ALA A 100 15.13 -3.93 -6.92
CA ALA A 100 16.41 -3.49 -7.46
C ALA A 100 16.24 -2.64 -8.74
N ALA A 101 15.28 -2.99 -9.60
CA ALA A 101 14.94 -2.20 -10.77
C ALA A 101 14.41 -0.81 -10.37
N TRP A 102 13.55 -0.74 -9.35
CA TRP A 102 13.05 0.52 -8.80
C TRP A 102 14.20 1.42 -8.31
N LEU A 103 15.15 0.86 -7.54
CA LEU A 103 16.37 1.58 -7.11
C LEU A 103 17.24 1.98 -8.29
N GLY A 104 17.49 1.05 -9.22
CA GLY A 104 18.35 1.27 -10.39
C GLY A 104 17.88 2.42 -11.26
N VAL A 105 16.54 2.52 -11.48
CA VAL A 105 15.95 3.64 -12.21
C VAL A 105 16.23 4.97 -11.50
N LEU A 106 16.04 5.05 -10.19
CA LEU A 106 16.30 6.27 -9.43
C LEU A 106 17.80 6.61 -9.36
N LYS A 107 18.69 5.61 -9.22
CA LYS A 107 20.14 5.81 -9.28
C LYS A 107 20.56 6.38 -10.63
N ALA A 108 19.96 5.92 -11.72
CA ALA A 108 20.19 6.45 -13.08
C ALA A 108 19.57 7.84 -13.31
N GLY A 109 18.88 8.43 -12.32
CA GLY A 109 18.17 9.71 -12.45
C GLY A 109 16.87 9.61 -13.24
N GLY A 110 16.38 8.40 -13.51
CA GLY A 110 15.12 8.12 -14.17
C GLY A 110 13.91 8.31 -13.24
N ILE A 111 12.72 8.36 -13.82
CA ILE A 111 11.44 8.50 -13.14
C ILE A 111 10.72 7.15 -13.19
N VAL A 112 10.41 6.59 -12.02
CA VAL A 112 9.71 5.30 -11.93
C VAL A 112 8.21 5.47 -12.24
N VAL A 113 7.69 4.57 -13.09
CA VAL A 113 6.24 4.38 -13.32
C VAL A 113 5.91 2.91 -13.09
N ALA A 114 5.59 2.55 -11.85
CA ALA A 114 5.26 1.17 -11.51
C ALA A 114 3.81 0.85 -11.86
N THR A 115 3.58 -0.33 -12.46
CA THR A 115 2.25 -0.82 -12.87
C THR A 115 2.00 -2.22 -12.32
N MET A 116 0.72 -2.51 -12.04
CA MET A 116 0.34 -3.84 -11.58
C MET A 116 0.38 -4.88 -12.69
N PRO A 117 0.76 -6.14 -12.39
CA PRO A 117 0.72 -7.25 -13.35
C PRO A 117 -0.66 -7.51 -13.95
N ILE A 118 -1.72 -7.13 -13.27
CA ILE A 118 -3.11 -7.41 -13.67
C ILE A 118 -3.69 -6.40 -14.68
N LEU A 119 -3.02 -5.26 -14.92
CA LEU A 119 -3.50 -4.27 -15.87
C LEU A 119 -3.56 -4.87 -17.29
N ARG A 120 -4.59 -4.47 -18.03
CA ARG A 120 -4.81 -4.92 -19.40
C ARG A 120 -4.14 -3.98 -20.42
N PRO A 121 -3.95 -4.40 -21.69
CA PRO A 121 -3.22 -3.64 -22.70
C PRO A 121 -3.66 -2.18 -22.80
N ARG A 122 -4.96 -1.91 -22.87
CA ARG A 122 -5.50 -0.55 -22.99
C ARG A 122 -5.14 0.36 -21.81
N GLU A 123 -5.11 -0.19 -20.58
CA GLU A 123 -4.74 0.57 -19.39
C GLU A 123 -3.24 0.89 -19.41
N ILE A 124 -2.42 -0.09 -19.83
CA ILE A 124 -0.96 0.06 -19.97
C ILE A 124 -0.67 1.08 -21.08
N ALA A 125 -1.31 0.97 -22.23
CA ALA A 125 -1.16 1.91 -23.35
C ALA A 125 -1.46 3.35 -22.91
N THR A 126 -2.56 3.56 -22.19
CA THR A 126 -2.91 4.88 -21.64
C THR A 126 -1.81 5.45 -20.74
N ILE A 127 -1.18 4.63 -19.89
CA ILE A 127 -0.08 5.06 -19.01
C ILE A 127 1.17 5.39 -19.85
N VAL A 128 1.51 4.52 -20.80
CA VAL A 128 2.66 4.69 -21.70
C VAL A 128 2.55 6.00 -22.49
N GLU A 129 1.39 6.26 -23.07
CA GLU A 129 1.14 7.49 -23.85
C GLU A 129 1.21 8.74 -22.97
N ARG A 130 0.48 8.74 -21.84
CA ARG A 130 0.41 9.92 -20.96
C ARG A 130 1.77 10.31 -20.41
N ALA A 131 2.55 9.33 -19.93
CA ALA A 131 3.88 9.58 -19.38
C ALA A 131 4.98 9.61 -20.44
N ARG A 132 4.66 9.37 -21.75
CA ARG A 132 5.63 9.24 -22.85
C ARG A 132 6.77 8.31 -22.46
N ILE A 133 6.44 7.07 -22.13
CA ILE A 133 7.41 6.07 -21.65
C ILE A 133 8.14 5.46 -22.85
N HIS A 134 9.47 5.43 -22.77
CA HIS A 134 10.33 4.84 -23.81
C HIS A 134 11.10 3.63 -23.31
N HIS A 135 11.22 3.45 -21.99
CA HIS A 135 11.96 2.37 -21.36
C HIS A 135 11.02 1.55 -20.47
N ALA A 136 11.17 0.24 -20.48
CA ALA A 136 10.39 -0.66 -19.65
C ALA A 136 11.24 -1.81 -19.10
N ILE A 137 10.96 -2.21 -17.85
CA ILE A 137 11.49 -3.43 -17.22
C ILE A 137 10.29 -4.28 -16.81
N VAL A 138 10.13 -5.45 -17.42
CA VAL A 138 8.92 -6.26 -17.33
C VAL A 138 9.27 -7.69 -16.96
N ASP A 139 8.57 -8.25 -15.98
CA ASP A 139 8.60 -9.70 -15.72
C ASP A 139 8.02 -10.44 -16.94
N ASP A 140 8.78 -11.36 -17.51
CA ASP A 140 8.42 -12.05 -18.76
C ASP A 140 7.13 -12.87 -18.65
N ARG A 141 6.75 -13.28 -17.45
CA ARG A 141 5.47 -13.94 -17.15
C ARG A 141 4.25 -13.02 -17.34
N HIS A 142 4.49 -11.70 -17.42
CA HIS A 142 3.48 -10.65 -17.61
C HIS A 142 3.70 -9.83 -18.89
N LEU A 143 4.45 -10.40 -19.84
CA LEU A 143 4.92 -9.72 -21.05
C LEU A 143 3.83 -9.53 -22.11
N ALA A 144 2.91 -10.48 -22.26
CA ALA A 144 1.95 -10.49 -23.37
C ALA A 144 1.06 -9.24 -23.42
N ASP A 145 0.45 -8.86 -22.29
CA ASP A 145 -0.38 -7.64 -22.20
C ASP A 145 0.45 -6.37 -22.41
N PHE A 146 1.73 -6.38 -21.99
CA PHE A 146 2.63 -5.26 -22.19
C PHE A 146 3.01 -5.07 -23.67
N LEU A 147 3.33 -6.17 -24.39
CA LEU A 147 3.68 -6.11 -25.82
C LEU A 147 2.52 -5.56 -26.65
N ALA A 148 1.29 -6.01 -26.38
CA ALA A 148 0.11 -5.48 -27.06
C ALA A 148 -0.03 -3.94 -26.86
N ALA A 149 0.23 -3.44 -25.65
CA ALA A 149 0.23 -2.00 -25.39
C ALA A 149 1.42 -1.27 -26.03
N ALA A 150 2.58 -1.90 -26.07
CA ALA A 150 3.77 -1.35 -26.71
C ALA A 150 3.58 -1.21 -28.23
N ASP A 151 2.99 -2.20 -28.87
CA ASP A 151 2.65 -2.19 -30.29
C ASP A 151 1.59 -1.12 -30.60
N GLU A 152 0.55 -1.00 -29.77
CA GLU A 152 -0.50 0.03 -29.92
C GLU A 152 0.08 1.45 -29.88
N THR A 153 1.01 1.70 -28.94
CA THR A 153 1.54 3.05 -28.72
C THR A 153 2.73 3.40 -29.61
N GLY A 154 3.53 2.42 -30.02
CA GLY A 154 4.77 2.61 -30.79
C GLY A 154 5.85 3.42 -30.06
N LEU A 155 5.72 3.66 -28.73
CA LEU A 155 6.61 4.54 -27.96
C LEU A 155 7.78 3.83 -27.31
N ILE A 156 7.67 2.53 -27.02
CA ILE A 156 8.71 1.76 -26.32
C ILE A 156 9.92 1.55 -27.24
N ARG A 157 11.09 1.96 -26.78
CA ARG A 157 12.37 1.85 -27.49
C ARG A 157 13.32 0.85 -26.84
N SER A 158 13.21 0.68 -25.51
CA SER A 158 14.01 -0.20 -24.71
C SER A 158 13.11 -1.06 -23.85
N LEU A 159 13.27 -2.37 -23.94
CA LEU A 159 12.53 -3.36 -23.15
C LEU A 159 13.51 -4.36 -22.55
N LEU A 160 13.64 -4.32 -21.25
CA LEU A 160 14.37 -5.31 -20.46
C LEU A 160 13.37 -6.28 -19.83
N THR A 161 13.61 -7.59 -19.98
CA THR A 161 12.76 -8.61 -19.36
C THR A 161 13.54 -9.41 -18.32
N TYR A 162 12.90 -9.70 -17.18
CA TYR A 162 13.43 -10.53 -16.12
C TYR A 162 12.45 -11.68 -15.79
N HIS A 163 12.89 -12.69 -15.04
CA HIS A 163 12.07 -13.85 -14.68
C HIS A 163 11.89 -13.99 -13.17
N GLY A 164 11.07 -13.15 -12.57
CA GLY A 164 10.85 -13.13 -11.11
C GLY A 164 12.15 -13.10 -10.31
N ASP A 165 12.13 -13.65 -9.09
CA ASP A 165 13.32 -13.75 -8.25
C ASP A 165 14.09 -15.07 -8.43
N ALA A 166 13.57 -16.00 -9.24
CA ALA A 166 14.28 -17.23 -9.58
C ALA A 166 15.45 -17.02 -10.56
N GLY A 167 15.47 -15.88 -11.24
CA GLY A 167 16.51 -15.52 -12.19
C GLY A 167 16.40 -16.24 -13.55
N GLY A 168 17.39 -16.04 -14.41
CA GLY A 168 17.46 -16.68 -15.74
C GLY A 168 16.74 -15.91 -16.85
N GLY A 169 16.22 -14.72 -16.59
CA GLY A 169 15.65 -13.83 -17.59
C GLY A 169 16.71 -13.21 -18.53
N ALA A 170 16.27 -12.46 -19.51
CA ALA A 170 17.19 -11.83 -20.48
C ALA A 170 18.01 -10.72 -19.83
N MET A 171 17.39 -9.92 -18.92
CA MET A 171 18.09 -8.85 -18.21
C MET A 171 19.19 -9.44 -17.30
N GLU A 172 18.89 -10.48 -16.53
CA GLU A 172 19.83 -11.09 -15.60
C GLU A 172 21.08 -11.61 -16.34
N ARG A 173 20.92 -12.24 -17.51
CA ARG A 173 22.06 -12.67 -18.35
C ARG A 173 22.92 -11.49 -18.82
N ARG A 174 22.31 -10.36 -19.15
CA ARG A 174 23.08 -9.14 -19.51
C ARG A 174 23.83 -8.57 -18.32
N LEU A 175 23.20 -8.60 -17.13
CA LEU A 175 23.82 -8.09 -15.90
C LEU A 175 25.06 -8.87 -15.47
N GLU A 176 25.25 -10.14 -15.88
CA GLU A 176 26.45 -10.91 -15.59
C GLU A 176 27.74 -10.24 -16.12
N GLY A 177 27.63 -9.52 -17.25
CA GLY A 177 28.75 -8.77 -17.86
C GLY A 177 28.90 -7.32 -17.37
N ILE A 178 27.97 -6.82 -16.58
CA ILE A 178 27.93 -5.41 -16.14
C ILE A 178 28.69 -5.25 -14.81
N ALA A 179 29.58 -4.27 -14.72
CA ALA A 179 30.31 -3.97 -13.50
C ALA A 179 29.38 -3.32 -12.44
N SER A 180 29.60 -3.67 -11.18
CA SER A 180 28.97 -3.00 -10.02
C SER A 180 29.55 -1.60 -9.76
N GLY A 181 29.04 -0.93 -8.72
CA GLY A 181 29.62 0.34 -8.26
C GLY A 181 29.24 1.54 -9.13
N PHE A 182 27.96 1.63 -9.52
CA PHE A 182 27.42 2.78 -10.23
C PHE A 182 27.22 3.97 -9.26
N ALA A 183 27.84 5.11 -9.58
CA ALA A 183 27.60 6.35 -8.84
C ALA A 183 26.20 6.90 -9.21
N ALA A 184 25.30 6.94 -8.23
CA ALA A 184 23.96 7.47 -8.44
C ALA A 184 24.02 8.93 -8.94
N VAL A 185 23.13 9.25 -9.87
CA VAL A 185 22.98 10.63 -10.36
C VAL A 185 22.71 11.57 -9.19
N ASP A 186 23.45 12.66 -9.12
CA ASP A 186 23.32 13.69 -8.08
C ASP A 186 22.06 14.53 -8.31
N THR A 187 20.89 13.93 -7.97
CA THR A 187 19.59 14.55 -8.14
C THR A 187 19.33 15.65 -7.11
N HIS A 188 18.52 16.64 -7.48
CA HIS A 188 17.97 17.60 -6.53
C HIS A 188 16.82 16.94 -5.75
N ARG A 189 16.62 17.30 -4.46
CA ARG A 189 15.51 16.77 -3.64
C ARG A 189 14.13 16.98 -4.24
N ASP A 190 13.97 17.98 -5.11
CA ASP A 190 12.75 18.31 -5.86
C ASP A 190 12.78 17.84 -7.31
N ASP A 191 13.74 17.00 -7.70
CA ASP A 191 13.64 16.27 -8.94
C ASP A 191 12.59 15.17 -8.81
N VAL A 192 11.89 14.89 -9.91
CA VAL A 192 10.81 13.89 -9.93
C VAL A 192 11.39 12.50 -9.79
N ALA A 193 10.95 11.76 -8.77
CA ALA A 193 11.36 10.37 -8.53
C ALA A 193 10.38 9.37 -9.13
N LEU A 194 9.07 9.61 -9.01
CA LEU A 194 8.06 8.69 -9.52
C LEU A 194 6.77 9.38 -9.97
N ILE A 195 6.02 8.69 -10.83
CA ILE A 195 4.65 9.03 -11.19
C ILE A 195 3.77 7.84 -10.80
N ALA A 196 2.90 8.05 -9.81
CA ALA A 196 1.92 7.06 -9.39
C ALA A 196 0.60 7.28 -10.13
N PHE A 197 0.20 6.33 -10.96
CA PHE A 197 -1.09 6.40 -11.66
C PHE A 197 -2.22 5.83 -10.79
N THR A 198 -3.32 6.57 -10.68
CA THR A 198 -4.53 6.14 -9.98
C THR A 198 -5.66 5.95 -10.97
N SER A 199 -6.49 4.92 -10.77
CA SER A 199 -7.76 4.77 -11.46
C SER A 199 -8.72 5.86 -10.95
N GLY A 200 -8.90 6.92 -11.71
CA GLY A 200 -9.92 7.93 -11.41
C GLY A 200 -11.33 7.35 -11.55
N THR A 201 -12.29 7.82 -10.75
CA THR A 201 -13.73 7.51 -10.87
C THR A 201 -14.31 7.86 -12.25
N THR A 202 -13.61 8.68 -13.03
CA THR A 202 -13.96 9.13 -14.39
C THR A 202 -13.36 8.28 -15.51
N GLY A 203 -12.71 7.15 -15.20
CA GLY A 203 -12.15 6.22 -16.18
C GLY A 203 -10.79 6.61 -16.78
N ARG A 204 -10.32 7.86 -16.66
CA ARG A 204 -8.96 8.27 -17.10
C ARG A 204 -7.99 8.27 -15.92
N PRO A 205 -6.90 7.47 -15.94
CA PRO A 205 -5.90 7.45 -14.87
C PRO A 205 -5.29 8.84 -14.64
N LYS A 206 -5.09 9.24 -13.39
CA LYS A 206 -4.37 10.46 -13.01
C LYS A 206 -2.92 10.10 -12.70
N GLY A 207 -1.96 10.86 -13.21
CA GLY A 207 -0.55 10.70 -12.86
C GLY A 207 -0.18 11.65 -11.72
N CYS A 208 0.01 11.14 -10.52
CA CYS A 208 0.46 11.90 -9.37
C CYS A 208 1.98 11.87 -9.28
N VAL A 209 2.63 13.04 -9.28
CA VAL A 209 4.08 13.19 -9.31
C VAL A 209 4.62 13.37 -7.91
N HIS A 210 5.68 12.60 -7.59
CA HIS A 210 6.41 12.70 -6.32
C HIS A 210 7.90 12.94 -6.55
N TYR A 211 8.47 13.78 -5.72
CA TYR A 211 9.88 14.14 -5.70
C TYR A 211 10.71 13.17 -4.86
N HIS A 212 12.04 13.21 -4.98
CA HIS A 212 12.93 12.37 -4.16
C HIS A 212 12.68 12.56 -2.65
N ARG A 213 12.45 13.78 -2.17
CA ARG A 213 12.10 14.02 -0.75
C ARG A 213 10.73 13.46 -0.38
N ASP A 214 9.75 13.48 -1.30
CA ASP A 214 8.41 12.95 -1.04
C ASP A 214 8.44 11.43 -0.83
N VAL A 215 9.40 10.73 -1.43
CA VAL A 215 9.61 9.29 -1.20
C VAL A 215 9.98 9.01 0.25
N LEU A 216 10.83 9.84 0.86
CA LEU A 216 11.30 9.62 2.23
C LEU A 216 10.35 10.16 3.30
N ALA A 217 9.59 11.21 2.99
CA ALA A 217 8.76 11.93 3.96
C ALA A 217 7.78 11.04 4.75
N PRO A 218 7.04 10.07 4.15
CA PRO A 218 6.18 9.18 4.92
C PRO A 218 6.94 8.24 5.86
N ALA A 219 8.16 7.85 5.53
CA ALA A 219 9.01 7.08 6.43
C ALA A 219 9.43 7.92 7.63
N ASP A 220 9.89 9.14 7.38
CA ASP A 220 10.37 10.06 8.42
C ASP A 220 9.24 10.74 9.22
N SER A 221 7.97 10.54 8.83
CA SER A 221 6.78 10.95 9.56
C SER A 221 5.98 9.75 10.10
N PHE A 222 5.15 9.11 9.27
CA PHE A 222 4.26 8.02 9.70
C PHE A 222 5.01 6.83 10.29
N ALA A 223 5.99 6.28 9.57
CA ALA A 223 6.69 5.10 10.09
C ALA A 223 7.48 5.44 11.36
N ARG A 224 8.20 6.57 11.39
CA ARG A 224 9.00 7.01 12.55
C ARG A 224 8.15 7.25 13.80
N PHE A 225 7.06 7.99 13.70
CA PHE A 225 6.32 8.47 14.87
C PHE A 225 5.13 7.57 15.25
N VAL A 226 4.54 6.85 14.29
CA VAL A 226 3.36 6.00 14.53
C VAL A 226 3.76 4.54 14.65
N LEU A 227 4.51 3.99 13.69
CA LEU A 227 4.91 2.58 13.72
C LEU A 227 6.12 2.33 14.63
N LYS A 228 7.06 3.29 14.72
CA LYS A 228 8.27 3.22 15.56
C LYS A 228 9.04 1.91 15.35
N PRO A 229 9.44 1.59 14.11
CA PRO A 229 10.02 0.30 13.79
C PRO A 229 11.38 0.11 14.45
N GLU A 230 11.62 -1.12 14.92
CA GLU A 230 12.94 -1.54 15.38
C GLU A 230 13.82 -1.94 14.19
N PRO A 231 15.14 -1.70 14.24
CA PRO A 231 16.08 -2.19 13.23
C PRO A 231 15.99 -3.71 13.05
N GLY A 232 16.15 -4.19 11.83
CA GLY A 232 16.02 -5.61 11.50
C GLY A 232 14.56 -6.12 11.44
N GLY A 233 13.57 -5.25 11.57
CA GLY A 233 12.17 -5.60 11.40
C GLY A 233 11.87 -6.23 10.05
N ARG A 234 10.95 -7.21 10.00
CA ARG A 234 10.54 -7.93 8.80
C ARG A 234 9.12 -7.52 8.40
N TRP A 235 9.00 -6.87 7.25
CA TRP A 235 7.79 -6.21 6.82
C TRP A 235 7.08 -7.01 5.74
N LEU A 236 5.91 -7.52 6.03
CA LEU A 236 5.04 -8.24 5.09
C LEU A 236 3.85 -7.37 4.72
N CYS A 237 3.62 -7.15 3.43
CA CYS A 237 2.47 -6.40 2.94
C CYS A 237 1.82 -7.09 1.74
N SER A 238 0.49 -7.06 1.67
CA SER A 238 -0.25 -7.61 0.53
C SER A 238 -0.27 -6.71 -0.69
N ALA A 239 -0.04 -5.40 -0.51
CA ALA A 239 -0.16 -4.45 -1.60
C ALA A 239 1.09 -4.44 -2.50
N PRO A 240 0.94 -4.36 -3.84
CA PRO A 240 2.07 -4.20 -4.75
C PRO A 240 2.70 -2.81 -4.62
N ILE A 241 4.01 -2.71 -4.94
CA ILE A 241 4.73 -1.41 -4.94
C ILE A 241 4.24 -0.43 -6.02
N ALA A 242 3.40 -0.88 -6.93
CA ALA A 242 2.68 0.00 -7.85
C ALA A 242 1.70 0.95 -7.14
N PHE A 243 1.34 0.66 -5.89
CA PHE A 243 0.57 1.55 -5.01
C PHE A 243 1.47 2.14 -3.93
N THR A 244 1.22 3.39 -3.59
CA THR A 244 2.01 4.09 -2.58
C THR A 244 1.96 3.43 -1.20
N PHE A 245 0.83 2.80 -0.82
CA PHE A 245 0.76 1.99 0.39
C PHE A 245 1.73 0.80 0.35
N GLY A 246 1.68 0.00 -0.72
CA GLY A 246 2.61 -1.12 -0.90
C GLY A 246 4.06 -0.66 -1.01
N LEU A 247 4.31 0.44 -1.74
CA LEU A 247 5.65 1.01 -1.90
C LEU A 247 6.24 1.44 -0.54
N GLY A 248 5.45 2.11 0.31
CA GLY A 248 5.86 2.47 1.66
C GLY A 248 6.16 1.24 2.52
N MET A 249 5.19 0.33 2.64
CA MET A 249 5.27 -0.80 3.57
C MET A 249 6.23 -1.91 3.14
N GLN A 250 6.52 -2.06 1.84
CA GLN A 250 7.36 -3.14 1.32
C GLN A 250 8.79 -2.69 0.99
N LEU A 251 9.00 -1.43 0.63
CA LEU A 251 10.29 -0.97 0.16
C LEU A 251 10.83 0.19 0.99
N ILE A 252 10.09 1.31 1.06
CA ILE A 252 10.61 2.54 1.64
C ILE A 252 10.84 2.41 3.15
N PHE A 253 9.83 1.95 3.89
CA PHE A 253 9.90 1.93 5.36
C PHE A 253 10.88 0.89 5.89
N PRO A 254 10.84 -0.40 5.44
CA PRO A 254 11.84 -1.35 5.90
C PRO A 254 13.25 -0.83 5.64
N TRP A 255 13.55 -0.32 4.47
CA TRP A 255 14.92 0.07 4.13
C TRP A 255 15.37 1.38 4.78
N ARG A 256 14.44 2.31 5.02
CA ARG A 256 14.75 3.54 5.78
C ARG A 256 15.18 3.25 7.23
N PHE A 257 14.72 2.13 7.80
CA PHE A 257 14.99 1.74 9.18
C PHE A 257 15.83 0.45 9.31
N GLY A 258 16.50 0.02 8.26
CA GLY A 258 17.40 -1.14 8.30
C GLY A 258 16.70 -2.47 8.51
N GLY A 259 15.45 -2.59 8.05
CA GLY A 259 14.66 -3.82 8.07
C GLY A 259 14.66 -4.56 6.73
N ALA A 260 13.92 -5.65 6.65
CA ALA A 260 13.77 -6.47 5.45
C ALA A 260 12.32 -6.49 4.95
N ALA A 261 12.13 -6.41 3.64
CA ALA A 261 10.86 -6.71 3.00
C ALA A 261 10.65 -8.22 2.93
N VAL A 262 9.52 -8.71 3.39
CA VAL A 262 9.06 -10.08 3.14
C VAL A 262 8.09 -10.04 1.96
N THR A 263 8.44 -10.65 0.83
CA THR A 263 7.64 -10.58 -0.40
C THR A 263 6.96 -11.89 -0.70
N ILE A 264 5.74 -11.81 -1.23
CA ILE A 264 4.98 -12.93 -1.79
C ILE A 264 4.39 -12.50 -3.13
N GLU A 265 4.47 -13.37 -4.13
CA GLU A 265 4.02 -13.03 -5.50
C GLU A 265 2.48 -12.96 -5.61
N GLN A 266 1.79 -13.84 -4.91
CA GLN A 266 0.33 -13.95 -4.93
C GLN A 266 -0.24 -13.72 -3.53
N PRO A 267 -0.39 -12.46 -3.11
CA PRO A 267 -0.91 -12.14 -1.78
C PRO A 267 -2.39 -12.51 -1.68
N GLY A 268 -2.71 -13.21 -0.59
CA GLY A 268 -4.06 -13.58 -0.21
C GLY A 268 -4.09 -13.88 1.29
N PRO A 269 -5.26 -14.05 1.92
CA PRO A 269 -5.36 -14.24 3.37
C PRO A 269 -4.53 -15.41 3.89
N LYS A 270 -4.61 -16.58 3.25
CA LYS A 270 -3.84 -17.77 3.63
C LYS A 270 -2.34 -17.61 3.35
N PRO A 271 -1.87 -17.23 2.15
CA PRO A 271 -0.46 -16.95 1.89
C PRO A 271 0.16 -15.91 2.84
N LEU A 272 -0.60 -14.87 3.25
CA LEU A 272 -0.12 -13.88 4.22
C LEU A 272 0.15 -14.51 5.60
N LEU A 273 -0.75 -15.35 6.11
CA LEU A 273 -0.55 -16.06 7.37
C LEU A 273 0.65 -17.02 7.30
N GLU A 274 0.77 -17.75 6.19
CA GLU A 274 1.87 -18.68 5.95
C GLU A 274 3.22 -17.99 5.87
N ALA A 275 3.30 -16.89 5.11
CA ALA A 275 4.52 -16.10 4.98
C ALA A 275 4.90 -15.39 6.29
N ALA A 276 3.92 -14.87 7.04
CA ALA A 276 4.15 -14.27 8.34
C ALA A 276 4.81 -15.25 9.31
N ALA A 277 4.32 -16.50 9.32
CA ALA A 277 4.89 -17.57 10.12
C ALA A 277 6.28 -18.00 9.64
N LYS A 278 6.39 -18.36 8.34
CA LYS A 278 7.60 -18.93 7.72
C LYS A 278 8.78 -17.96 7.80
N HIS A 279 8.55 -16.71 7.45
CA HIS A 279 9.60 -15.70 7.40
C HIS A 279 9.69 -14.85 8.66
N ARG A 280 8.91 -15.19 9.70
CA ARG A 280 8.89 -14.51 11.00
C ARG A 280 8.70 -13.00 10.85
N ALA A 281 7.66 -12.60 10.10
CA ALA A 281 7.33 -11.20 9.91
C ALA A 281 7.05 -10.54 11.29
N THR A 282 7.53 -9.31 11.46
CA THR A 282 7.27 -8.49 12.65
C THR A 282 6.16 -7.48 12.41
N ILE A 283 6.00 -7.08 11.15
CA ILE A 283 4.97 -6.12 10.72
C ILE A 283 4.15 -6.75 9.60
N LEU A 284 2.82 -6.75 9.77
CA LEU A 284 1.86 -7.19 8.76
C LEU A 284 0.99 -6.02 8.32
N ALA A 285 1.01 -5.70 7.03
CA ALA A 285 0.22 -4.61 6.45
C ALA A 285 -0.72 -5.13 5.36
N THR A 286 -2.02 -4.86 5.50
CA THR A 286 -3.00 -5.28 4.49
C THR A 286 -4.31 -4.50 4.62
N ALA A 287 -5.28 -4.75 3.73
CA ALA A 287 -6.59 -4.14 3.79
C ALA A 287 -7.50 -4.77 4.88
N PRO A 288 -8.51 -4.05 5.39
CA PRO A 288 -9.49 -4.57 6.35
C PRO A 288 -10.14 -5.88 5.94
N THR A 289 -10.46 -6.03 4.66
CA THR A 289 -11.07 -7.25 4.10
C THR A 289 -10.18 -8.47 4.22
N ALA A 290 -8.86 -8.32 4.08
CA ALA A 290 -7.92 -9.42 4.28
C ALA A 290 -7.82 -9.83 5.77
N TYR A 291 -7.82 -8.86 6.70
CA TYR A 291 -7.89 -9.15 8.14
C TYR A 291 -9.14 -9.95 8.49
N LYS A 292 -10.31 -9.55 7.95
CA LYS A 292 -11.55 -10.29 8.16
C LYS A 292 -11.49 -11.72 7.62
N ALA A 293 -10.93 -11.91 6.43
CA ALA A 293 -10.78 -13.25 5.83
C ALA A 293 -9.76 -14.12 6.60
N MET A 294 -8.66 -13.53 7.11
CA MET A 294 -7.70 -14.23 7.97
C MET A 294 -8.33 -14.67 9.30
N LEU A 295 -9.23 -13.86 9.89
CA LEU A 295 -9.99 -14.26 11.09
C LEU A 295 -10.82 -15.52 10.84
N GLY A 296 -11.48 -15.65 9.69
CA GLY A 296 -12.19 -16.88 9.31
C GLY A 296 -11.27 -18.09 9.30
N LEU A 297 -10.09 -17.97 8.69
CA LEU A 297 -9.10 -19.05 8.63
C LEU A 297 -8.53 -19.41 10.03
N ILE A 298 -8.36 -18.43 10.91
CA ILE A 298 -7.91 -18.64 12.29
C ILE A 298 -8.98 -19.41 13.07
N ALA A 299 -10.25 -19.04 12.95
CA ALA A 299 -11.37 -19.69 13.63
C ALA A 299 -11.58 -21.14 13.17
N GLU A 300 -11.52 -21.41 11.85
CA GLU A 300 -11.66 -22.77 11.28
C GLU A 300 -10.61 -23.75 11.80
N ARG A 301 -9.43 -23.27 12.17
CA ARG A 301 -8.31 -24.10 12.64
C ARG A 301 -8.23 -24.27 14.16
N GLY A 302 -9.20 -23.73 14.90
CA GLY A 302 -9.32 -23.93 16.36
C GLY A 302 -8.21 -23.27 17.19
N ILE A 303 -7.69 -22.13 16.72
CA ILE A 303 -6.61 -21.42 17.40
C ILE A 303 -7.22 -20.39 18.34
N ASN A 304 -7.28 -20.74 19.60
CA ASN A 304 -7.55 -19.80 20.67
C ASN A 304 -6.23 -19.15 21.11
N ALA A 305 -6.22 -17.82 21.14
CA ALA A 305 -5.19 -17.08 21.88
C ALA A 305 -5.25 -17.48 23.36
N PRO A 306 -4.12 -17.58 24.09
CA PRO A 306 -4.17 -17.77 25.51
C PRO A 306 -4.95 -16.61 26.17
N PRO A 307 -5.73 -16.87 27.25
CA PRO A 307 -6.43 -15.80 27.95
C PRO A 307 -5.41 -14.78 28.46
N LEU A 308 -5.75 -13.52 28.35
CA LEU A 308 -5.00 -12.43 28.97
C LEU A 308 -5.30 -12.45 30.47
N ASP A 309 -4.61 -13.33 31.20
CA ASP A 309 -4.62 -13.26 32.66
C ASP A 309 -3.77 -12.05 33.06
N GLY A 310 -4.44 -11.06 33.60
CA GLY A 310 -3.78 -9.96 34.31
C GLY A 310 -3.14 -10.51 35.58
N GLU A 311 -1.89 -10.13 35.79
CA GLU A 311 -1.04 -10.22 36.96
C GLU A 311 0.26 -10.99 36.75
N GLY A 312 1.36 -10.31 36.97
CA GLY A 312 2.66 -10.96 37.15
C GLY A 312 3.84 -10.31 36.43
N LEU A 313 4.18 -9.06 36.80
CA LEU A 313 5.53 -8.56 36.59
C LEU A 313 6.53 -9.29 37.49
N GLY A 314 7.09 -10.40 37.00
CA GLY A 314 8.24 -11.07 37.58
C GLY A 314 9.51 -10.64 36.84
N ARG A 315 10.40 -9.93 37.53
CA ARG A 315 11.78 -9.68 37.10
C ARG A 315 12.53 -11.01 37.07
N GLY A 316 13.00 -11.45 35.91
CA GLY A 316 13.87 -12.57 35.72
C GLY A 316 15.22 -12.14 35.15
N GLU A 317 16.27 -12.57 35.82
CA GLU A 317 17.67 -12.25 35.68
C GLU A 317 18.28 -12.57 34.32
N ALA A 318 19.32 -11.80 33.96
CA ALA A 318 20.16 -11.95 32.79
C ALA A 318 20.92 -13.30 32.82
N GLY A 319 20.62 -14.18 31.88
CA GLY A 319 21.34 -15.40 31.61
C GLY A 319 22.03 -15.36 30.24
N ASP A 320 23.27 -15.76 30.24
CA ASP A 320 24.26 -15.83 29.17
C ASP A 320 23.74 -16.29 27.79
N ARG A 321 24.12 -15.59 26.75
CA ARG A 321 23.90 -15.94 25.33
C ARG A 321 25.03 -16.83 24.81
N PRO A 322 24.77 -17.99 24.23
CA PRO A 322 25.77 -18.66 23.40
C PRO A 322 25.87 -18.00 22.00
N ARG A 323 27.09 -17.89 21.53
CA ARG A 323 27.49 -17.32 20.24
C ARG A 323 26.89 -18.09 19.06
N SER A 324 26.41 -17.33 18.09
CA SER A 324 25.75 -17.73 16.86
C SER A 324 26.59 -18.63 15.95
N ALA A 325 25.98 -19.72 15.49
CA ALA A 325 26.41 -20.42 14.27
C ALA A 325 25.82 -19.71 13.05
N SER A 326 26.68 -19.31 12.11
CA SER A 326 26.32 -18.69 10.84
C SER A 326 25.62 -19.70 9.94
N CYS A 327 24.34 -19.45 9.64
CA CYS A 327 23.60 -20.18 8.62
C CYS A 327 23.77 -19.47 7.28
N LEU A 328 24.64 -19.99 6.42
CA LEU A 328 24.81 -19.55 5.04
C LEU A 328 23.66 -20.11 4.21
N THR A 329 22.80 -19.24 3.67
CA THR A 329 21.76 -19.58 2.69
C THR A 329 22.30 -19.45 1.26
N PRO A 330 21.82 -20.26 0.28
CA PRO A 330 22.33 -20.24 -1.08
C PRO A 330 21.93 -18.95 -1.81
N THR A 331 22.94 -18.29 -2.37
CA THR A 331 22.81 -17.13 -3.28
C THR A 331 22.40 -17.63 -4.67
N PRO A 332 21.49 -16.97 -5.39
CA PRO A 332 21.16 -17.34 -6.77
C PRO A 332 22.39 -17.24 -7.70
N PRO A 333 22.46 -18.04 -8.79
CA PRO A 333 23.68 -18.21 -9.62
C PRO A 333 24.22 -16.91 -10.22
N TRP A 334 23.41 -15.88 -10.41
CA TRP A 334 23.83 -14.59 -10.97
C TRP A 334 24.41 -13.61 -9.92
N ALA A 335 24.26 -13.91 -8.63
CA ALA A 335 24.81 -13.11 -7.52
C ALA A 335 26.17 -13.65 -7.01
N ALA A 336 26.65 -14.76 -7.57
CA ALA A 336 27.87 -15.42 -7.13
C ALA A 336 29.09 -15.08 -8.00
N THR A 337 29.82 -14.04 -7.67
CA THR A 337 31.22 -13.95 -8.00
C THR A 337 32.05 -14.09 -6.71
N LYS A 338 32.64 -15.29 -6.53
CA LYS A 338 33.53 -15.80 -5.47
C LYS A 338 32.81 -16.53 -4.32
N ALA A 339 32.59 -17.82 -4.49
CA ALA A 339 32.50 -18.75 -3.39
C ALA A 339 33.48 -19.89 -3.58
N ILE A 340 34.23 -20.17 -2.54
CA ILE A 340 35.16 -21.30 -2.43
C ILE A 340 34.31 -22.54 -2.10
N SER A 341 34.62 -23.64 -2.79
CA SER A 341 33.98 -24.96 -2.74
C SER A 341 33.96 -25.63 -1.36
N GLY A 342 32.90 -26.33 -1.06
CA GLY A 342 32.84 -27.35 0.02
C GLY A 342 31.46 -27.81 0.42
N GLY A 343 30.93 -28.83 -0.22
CA GLY A 343 30.39 -30.07 0.32
C GLY A 343 29.01 -30.12 1.02
N ASN A 344 28.15 -30.91 0.39
CA ASN A 344 27.04 -31.73 0.91
C ASN A 344 25.65 -31.10 1.07
N SER A 345 24.83 -31.41 0.07
CA SER A 345 23.36 -31.33 0.10
C SER A 345 22.75 -32.44 0.95
N GLN A 346 21.88 -32.07 1.89
CA GLN A 346 20.80 -32.95 2.36
C GLN A 346 19.46 -32.30 2.02
N ALA A 347 18.68 -33.05 1.23
CA ALA A 347 17.34 -32.69 0.81
C ALA A 347 16.40 -32.57 2.02
N ALA A 348 15.66 -31.48 2.08
CA ALA A 348 14.58 -31.29 3.04
C ALA A 348 13.36 -32.11 2.61
N HIS A 349 12.92 -33.02 3.48
CA HIS A 349 11.69 -33.78 3.33
C HIS A 349 10.45 -32.88 3.45
N PRO A 350 9.34 -33.21 2.75
CA PRO A 350 8.11 -32.45 2.86
C PRO A 350 7.48 -32.63 4.24
N ILE A 351 7.15 -31.53 4.87
CA ILE A 351 6.45 -31.53 6.17
C ILE A 351 4.96 -31.74 5.88
N GLU A 352 4.50 -32.98 6.09
CA GLU A 352 3.07 -33.30 6.12
C GLU A 352 2.39 -32.65 7.34
N GLY A 353 1.36 -31.88 7.06
CA GLY A 353 0.12 -31.66 7.79
C GLY A 353 0.09 -31.70 9.31
N ARG A 354 0.90 -30.89 10.03
CA ARG A 354 0.62 -30.59 11.45
C ARG A 354 0.96 -29.13 11.80
N GLY A 355 -0.08 -28.37 12.18
CA GLY A 355 0.06 -27.24 13.09
C GLY A 355 0.61 -25.94 12.53
N LEU A 356 -0.08 -25.32 11.60
CA LEU A 356 0.31 -23.99 11.09
C LEU A 356 0.03 -22.83 12.04
N LEU A 357 -0.52 -23.05 13.23
CA LEU A 357 -1.00 -21.94 14.05
C LEU A 357 -0.84 -22.10 15.59
N ALA A 358 -0.18 -23.10 16.09
CA ALA A 358 0.31 -23.10 17.48
C ALA A 358 1.73 -22.50 17.50
N GLY A 359 1.85 -21.17 17.20
CA GLY A 359 3.11 -20.44 17.23
C GLY A 359 3.45 -19.53 16.05
N PRO A 360 2.62 -19.37 15.00
CA PRO A 360 3.09 -18.76 13.74
C PRO A 360 3.05 -17.23 13.72
N LEU A 361 2.19 -16.58 14.50
CA LEU A 361 2.08 -15.13 14.55
C LEU A 361 2.81 -14.51 15.76
N THR A 362 3.56 -15.27 16.52
CA THR A 362 4.29 -14.80 17.72
C THR A 362 5.41 -13.80 17.39
N SER A 363 5.85 -13.74 16.15
CA SER A 363 6.83 -12.73 15.71
C SER A 363 6.19 -11.39 15.38
N LEU A 364 4.87 -11.33 15.11
CA LEU A 364 4.20 -10.08 14.80
C LEU A 364 4.14 -9.19 16.03
N THR A 365 4.53 -7.94 15.84
CA THR A 365 4.45 -6.88 16.85
C THR A 365 3.50 -5.77 16.42
N THR A 366 3.30 -5.60 15.10
CA THR A 366 2.51 -4.51 14.53
C THR A 366 1.67 -4.99 13.36
N CYS A 367 0.39 -4.67 13.40
CA CYS A 367 -0.54 -4.87 12.29
C CYS A 367 -1.01 -3.52 11.78
N VAL A 368 -0.99 -3.32 10.45
CA VAL A 368 -1.35 -2.04 9.81
C VAL A 368 -2.46 -2.25 8.80
N SER A 369 -3.47 -1.40 8.83
CA SER A 369 -4.58 -1.41 7.89
C SER A 369 -4.70 -0.09 7.16
N ALA A 370 -4.93 -0.12 5.86
CA ALA A 370 -5.28 1.04 5.07
C ALA A 370 -5.99 0.67 3.76
N GLY A 371 -6.46 1.70 3.04
CA GLY A 371 -7.06 1.56 1.71
C GLY A 371 -8.57 1.42 1.72
N GLU A 372 -9.16 0.98 2.83
CA GLU A 372 -10.60 0.90 3.09
C GLU A 372 -10.85 1.31 4.55
N HIS A 373 -12.11 1.60 4.90
CA HIS A 373 -12.49 1.82 6.29
C HIS A 373 -12.37 0.52 7.10
N LEU A 374 -11.72 0.58 8.27
CA LEU A 374 -11.60 -0.55 9.20
C LEU A 374 -12.79 -0.54 10.18
N PRO A 375 -13.75 -1.49 10.06
CA PRO A 375 -14.84 -1.60 11.03
C PRO A 375 -14.34 -1.91 12.44
N ALA A 376 -14.93 -1.27 13.45
CA ALA A 376 -14.61 -1.50 14.85
C ALA A 376 -14.73 -2.99 15.24
N ALA A 377 -15.74 -3.69 14.73
CA ALA A 377 -15.96 -5.11 14.96
C ALA A 377 -14.79 -5.97 14.43
N THR A 378 -14.26 -5.66 13.24
CA THR A 378 -13.08 -6.36 12.68
C THR A 378 -11.83 -6.11 13.53
N TRP A 379 -11.63 -4.87 13.98
CA TRP A 379 -10.52 -4.53 14.86
C TRP A 379 -10.58 -5.31 16.18
N GLN A 380 -11.77 -5.34 16.82
CA GLN A 380 -12.00 -6.06 18.08
C GLN A 380 -11.75 -7.55 17.93
N ALA A 381 -12.37 -8.18 16.90
CA ALA A 381 -12.19 -9.61 16.64
C ALA A 381 -10.72 -9.97 16.36
N TRP A 382 -9.96 -9.10 15.65
CA TRP A 382 -8.54 -9.34 15.43
C TRP A 382 -7.74 -9.28 16.74
N ARG A 383 -8.04 -8.28 17.60
CA ARG A 383 -7.38 -8.15 18.91
C ARG A 383 -7.70 -9.34 19.82
N GLU A 384 -8.93 -9.82 19.86
CA GLU A 384 -9.33 -10.99 20.61
C GLU A 384 -8.63 -12.27 20.12
N ALA A 385 -8.52 -12.45 18.80
CA ALA A 385 -7.93 -13.63 18.21
C ALA A 385 -6.39 -13.66 18.29
N THR A 386 -5.71 -12.51 18.32
CA THR A 386 -4.25 -12.41 18.18
C THR A 386 -3.54 -11.71 19.34
N GLY A 387 -4.27 -11.00 20.19
CA GLY A 387 -3.72 -10.09 21.20
C GLY A 387 -3.19 -8.75 20.63
N LEU A 388 -3.16 -8.57 19.30
CA LEU A 388 -2.60 -7.40 18.64
C LEU A 388 -3.69 -6.43 18.18
N GLY A 389 -3.51 -5.14 18.44
CA GLY A 389 -4.31 -4.09 17.83
C GLY A 389 -3.89 -3.86 16.36
N ILE A 390 -4.81 -3.30 15.56
CA ILE A 390 -4.50 -2.87 14.20
C ILE A 390 -4.32 -1.34 14.21
N VAL A 391 -3.19 -0.87 13.71
CA VAL A 391 -2.94 0.54 13.39
C VAL A 391 -3.69 0.83 12.09
N ASP A 392 -4.80 1.55 12.18
CA ASP A 392 -5.55 2.01 11.00
C ASP A 392 -5.01 3.34 10.50
N GLY A 393 -5.18 3.62 9.20
CA GLY A 393 -4.78 4.89 8.65
C GLY A 393 -5.45 5.23 7.34
N ILE A 394 -5.72 6.53 7.15
CA ILE A 394 -6.07 7.05 5.84
C ILE A 394 -4.84 7.64 5.17
N GLY A 395 -4.64 7.21 3.94
CA GLY A 395 -3.64 7.74 3.01
C GLY A 395 -4.26 8.00 1.64
N ALA A 396 -3.52 8.67 0.80
CA ALA A 396 -3.87 8.89 -0.59
C ALA A 396 -2.60 8.81 -1.45
N THR A 397 -2.75 8.44 -2.72
CA THR A 397 -1.64 8.46 -3.67
C THR A 397 -1.03 9.86 -3.75
N GLU A 398 -1.87 10.88 -3.70
CA GLU A 398 -1.49 12.30 -3.73
C GLU A 398 -0.63 12.72 -2.53
N MET A 399 -0.82 12.05 -1.40
CA MET A 399 -0.07 12.27 -0.17
C MET A 399 1.08 11.27 0.02
N MET A 400 1.36 10.45 -0.97
CA MET A 400 2.37 9.39 -0.99
C MET A 400 2.07 8.22 -0.04
N HIS A 401 1.46 8.45 1.13
CA HIS A 401 1.12 7.41 2.10
C HIS A 401 0.07 7.89 3.12
N ILE A 402 0.06 7.28 4.32
CA ILE A 402 -0.83 7.60 5.44
C ILE A 402 -0.46 8.95 6.05
N PHE A 403 -1.47 9.79 6.29
CA PHE A 403 -1.35 11.12 6.90
C PHE A 403 -2.26 11.34 8.13
N ILE A 404 -3.21 10.42 8.40
CA ILE A 404 -3.97 10.34 9.65
C ILE A 404 -3.91 8.90 10.15
N SER A 405 -3.58 8.71 11.43
CA SER A 405 -3.47 7.39 12.05
C SER A 405 -3.46 7.51 13.58
N ALA A 406 -3.44 6.37 14.26
CA ALA A 406 -3.21 6.26 15.70
C ALA A 406 -2.43 4.99 16.03
N SER A 407 -1.67 4.98 17.11
CA SER A 407 -0.96 3.80 17.59
C SER A 407 -1.05 3.68 19.12
N GLY A 408 -0.82 2.46 19.64
CA GLY A 408 -0.84 2.18 21.08
C GLY A 408 -2.16 2.58 21.75
N ASP A 409 -2.07 3.28 22.86
CA ASP A 409 -3.22 3.68 23.68
C ASP A 409 -4.10 4.78 23.05
N ASP A 410 -3.63 5.41 21.97
CA ASP A 410 -4.43 6.39 21.22
C ASP A 410 -5.43 5.77 20.27
N ILE A 411 -5.31 4.47 19.97
CA ILE A 411 -6.25 3.76 19.08
C ILE A 411 -7.65 3.74 19.72
N ARG A 412 -8.65 4.13 18.93
CA ARG A 412 -10.07 3.98 19.24
C ARG A 412 -10.73 3.20 18.10
N PRO A 413 -11.23 1.99 18.35
CA PRO A 413 -11.89 1.19 17.32
C PRO A 413 -12.97 1.98 16.56
N GLY A 414 -12.85 2.04 15.23
CA GLY A 414 -13.74 2.82 14.37
C GLY A 414 -13.28 4.25 14.09
N ALA A 415 -12.36 4.83 14.89
CA ALA A 415 -11.68 6.07 14.55
C ALA A 415 -10.42 5.78 13.74
N THR A 416 -10.14 6.59 12.73
CA THR A 416 -8.88 6.50 11.97
C THR A 416 -7.70 7.04 12.78
N GLY A 417 -7.93 8.07 13.61
CA GLY A 417 -6.87 8.64 14.46
C GLY A 417 -6.74 10.15 14.33
N LYS A 418 -5.51 10.65 14.49
CA LYS A 418 -5.14 12.07 14.39
C LYS A 418 -4.18 12.32 13.24
N ALA A 419 -3.98 13.58 12.87
CA ALA A 419 -2.95 13.93 11.91
C ALA A 419 -1.58 13.41 12.37
N VAL A 420 -0.88 12.72 11.46
CA VAL A 420 0.48 12.21 11.69
C VAL A 420 1.44 13.40 11.86
N PRO A 421 2.44 13.34 12.75
CA PRO A 421 3.45 14.39 12.87
C PRO A 421 4.03 14.82 11.52
N GLY A 422 4.09 16.13 11.28
CA GLY A 422 4.44 16.73 9.98
C GLY A 422 3.25 17.01 9.06
N TYR A 423 2.05 16.53 9.40
CA TYR A 423 0.80 16.83 8.69
C TYR A 423 -0.15 17.68 9.54
N ARG A 424 -0.95 18.49 8.88
CA ARG A 424 -2.11 19.19 9.45
C ARG A 424 -3.35 18.76 8.72
N ALA A 425 -4.39 18.35 9.42
CA ALA A 425 -5.65 17.92 8.83
C ALA A 425 -6.83 18.65 9.49
N CYS A 426 -7.87 18.89 8.72
CA CYS A 426 -9.13 19.46 9.20
C CYS A 426 -10.30 18.95 8.35
N VAL A 427 -11.51 19.21 8.80
CA VAL A 427 -12.71 19.08 7.98
C VAL A 427 -13.16 20.45 7.50
N LEU A 428 -13.63 20.53 6.25
CA LEU A 428 -14.09 21.78 5.63
C LEU A 428 -15.63 21.81 5.61
N ASP A 429 -16.19 23.00 5.84
CA ASP A 429 -17.62 23.27 5.66
C ASP A 429 -18.04 23.31 4.16
N GLY A 430 -19.31 23.63 3.90
CA GLY A 430 -19.83 23.74 2.52
C GLY A 430 -19.19 24.85 1.70
N GLU A 431 -18.64 25.90 2.35
CA GLU A 431 -17.93 27.00 1.72
C GLU A 431 -16.41 26.77 1.62
N GLY A 432 -15.92 25.61 2.09
CA GLY A 432 -14.50 25.26 2.03
C GLY A 432 -13.65 25.88 3.13
N ARG A 433 -14.24 26.33 4.23
CA ARG A 433 -13.53 26.88 5.40
C ARG A 433 -13.25 25.78 6.41
N PRO A 434 -12.05 25.76 7.04
CA PRO A 434 -11.75 24.83 8.11
C PRO A 434 -12.69 24.95 9.30
N LEU A 435 -13.21 23.83 9.78
CA LEU A 435 -13.97 23.72 11.03
C LEU A 435 -13.04 23.28 12.16
N PRO A 436 -13.23 23.77 13.40
CA PRO A 436 -12.47 23.30 14.55
C PRO A 436 -12.81 21.85 14.94
N HIS A 437 -14.05 21.43 14.72
CA HIS A 437 -14.60 20.08 14.85
C HIS A 437 -15.91 20.00 14.03
N GLY A 438 -16.45 18.80 13.83
CA GLY A 438 -17.68 18.60 13.08
C GLY A 438 -17.50 17.66 11.90
N THR A 439 -18.45 17.66 10.97
CA THR A 439 -18.43 16.79 9.77
C THR A 439 -18.26 17.62 8.51
N GLY A 440 -17.34 17.21 7.64
CA GLY A 440 -17.08 17.89 6.39
C GLY A 440 -16.10 17.14 5.50
N ARG A 441 -15.71 17.78 4.39
CA ARG A 441 -14.69 17.22 3.48
C ARG A 441 -13.33 17.24 4.16
N LEU A 442 -12.61 16.11 4.12
CA LEU A 442 -11.27 16.02 4.69
C LEU A 442 -10.27 16.81 3.84
N ALA A 443 -9.51 17.66 4.50
CA ALA A 443 -8.43 18.45 3.91
C ALA A 443 -7.13 18.25 4.68
N VAL A 444 -5.99 18.20 3.96
CA VAL A 444 -4.68 17.91 4.54
C VAL A 444 -3.59 18.77 3.91
N LYS A 445 -2.63 19.21 4.75
CA LYS A 445 -1.33 19.80 4.37
C LYS A 445 -0.22 18.98 5.02
N GLY A 446 0.93 18.91 4.36
CA GLY A 446 2.07 18.14 4.89
C GLY A 446 3.31 18.26 4.02
N PRO A 447 4.32 17.42 4.27
CA PRO A 447 5.55 17.41 3.49
C PRO A 447 5.35 16.88 2.06
N THR A 448 4.23 16.19 1.82
CA THR A 448 3.80 15.64 0.53
C THR A 448 2.47 16.26 0.10
N GLY A 449 2.12 16.15 -1.18
CA GLY A 449 0.86 16.70 -1.68
C GLY A 449 0.66 16.48 -3.16
N CYS A 450 -0.55 16.75 -3.63
CA CYS A 450 -0.98 16.51 -4.99
C CYS A 450 -0.22 17.35 -6.01
N ARG A 451 0.35 16.67 -7.00
CA ARG A 451 0.88 17.24 -8.22
C ARG A 451 0.47 16.34 -9.39
N TYR A 452 -0.75 16.55 -9.90
CA TYR A 452 -1.16 15.88 -11.13
C TYR A 452 -0.46 16.54 -12.31
N PHE A 453 0.25 15.77 -13.12
CA PHE A 453 0.86 16.35 -14.30
C PHE A 453 -0.13 16.34 -15.47
N ASP A 454 -0.21 17.47 -16.16
CA ASP A 454 -1.08 17.68 -17.33
C ASP A 454 -2.54 17.24 -17.08
N ASP A 455 -3.12 17.68 -15.92
CA ASP A 455 -4.46 17.27 -15.50
C ASP A 455 -5.20 18.39 -14.76
N GLU A 456 -6.33 18.83 -15.32
CA GLU A 456 -7.13 19.94 -14.79
C GLU A 456 -7.76 19.62 -13.42
N ARG A 457 -7.93 18.34 -13.07
CA ARG A 457 -8.43 17.89 -11.77
C ARG A 457 -7.53 18.30 -10.60
N GLN A 458 -6.34 18.83 -10.88
CA GLN A 458 -5.49 19.48 -9.90
C GLN A 458 -6.24 20.58 -9.12
N ARG A 459 -7.08 21.38 -9.80
CA ARG A 459 -7.84 22.47 -9.18
C ARG A 459 -8.95 21.99 -8.26
N ASP A 460 -9.49 20.80 -8.53
CA ASP A 460 -10.53 20.20 -7.70
C ASP A 460 -9.92 19.62 -6.42
N TYR A 461 -8.70 19.08 -6.52
CA TYR A 461 -8.01 18.44 -5.40
C TYR A 461 -7.26 19.45 -4.53
N VAL A 462 -6.67 20.49 -5.10
CA VAL A 462 -5.93 21.52 -4.36
C VAL A 462 -6.73 22.81 -4.29
N GLN A 463 -7.22 23.16 -3.10
CA GLN A 463 -8.02 24.36 -2.83
C GLN A 463 -7.41 25.14 -1.67
N HIS A 464 -7.09 26.42 -1.87
CA HIS A 464 -6.51 27.31 -0.85
C HIS A 464 -5.27 26.71 -0.13
N GLY A 465 -4.41 26.02 -0.88
CA GLY A 465 -3.21 25.35 -0.34
C GLY A 465 -3.48 24.04 0.40
N TRP A 466 -4.73 23.58 0.51
CA TRP A 466 -5.11 22.29 1.06
C TRP A 466 -5.27 21.24 -0.02
N ASN A 467 -4.82 20.01 0.26
CA ASN A 467 -5.24 18.83 -0.48
C ASN A 467 -6.61 18.41 0.04
N VAL A 468 -7.65 18.62 -0.74
CA VAL A 468 -9.04 18.26 -0.39
C VAL A 468 -9.32 16.88 -0.95
N THR A 469 -9.39 15.89 -0.05
CA THR A 469 -9.64 14.51 -0.45
C THR A 469 -11.10 14.30 -0.90
N GLY A 470 -11.37 13.20 -1.58
CA GLY A 470 -12.74 12.82 -1.91
C GLY A 470 -13.50 12.17 -0.74
N ASP A 471 -13.03 12.33 0.49
CA ASP A 471 -13.58 11.66 1.67
C ASP A 471 -14.23 12.67 2.62
N THR A 472 -15.34 12.27 3.22
CA THR A 472 -16.03 12.98 4.28
C THR A 472 -15.68 12.35 5.63
N PHE A 473 -15.25 13.19 6.58
CA PHE A 473 -14.89 12.79 7.93
C PHE A 473 -15.65 13.62 8.96
N ARG A 474 -15.81 13.06 10.15
CA ARG A 474 -16.14 13.80 11.35
C ARG A 474 -14.88 13.95 12.20
N GLN A 475 -14.52 15.18 12.53
CA GLN A 475 -13.48 15.48 13.51
C GLN A 475 -14.16 15.75 14.87
N ASP A 476 -13.74 15.05 15.91
CA ASP A 476 -14.25 15.27 17.27
C ASP A 476 -13.47 16.41 17.98
N GLU A 477 -13.92 16.77 19.20
CA GLU A 477 -13.32 17.83 20.02
C GLU A 477 -11.90 17.50 20.48
N GLU A 478 -11.53 16.19 20.47
CA GLU A 478 -10.18 15.73 20.83
C GLU A 478 -9.25 15.66 19.58
N GLY A 479 -9.77 16.07 18.42
CA GLY A 479 -9.03 16.12 17.16
C GLY A 479 -8.89 14.78 16.46
N ARG A 480 -9.68 13.76 16.85
CA ARG A 480 -9.71 12.47 16.14
C ARG A 480 -10.64 12.53 14.94
N PHE A 481 -10.22 11.85 13.89
CA PHE A 481 -10.96 11.74 12.64
C PHE A 481 -11.69 10.39 12.55
N TRP A 482 -12.98 10.46 12.25
CA TRP A 482 -13.89 9.34 12.06
C TRP A 482 -14.36 9.33 10.62
N TYR A 483 -14.09 8.25 9.91
CA TYR A 483 -14.54 8.10 8.53
C TYR A 483 -16.08 8.08 8.46
N VAL A 484 -16.64 8.86 7.56
CA VAL A 484 -18.09 8.91 7.32
C VAL A 484 -18.42 8.22 6.01
N ALA A 485 -17.92 8.73 4.89
CA ALA A 485 -18.12 8.17 3.56
C ALA A 485 -17.20 8.82 2.54
N ARG A 486 -17.13 8.25 1.34
CA ARG A 486 -16.71 9.02 0.17
C ARG A 486 -17.76 10.08 -0.15
N SER A 487 -17.32 11.25 -0.58
CA SER A 487 -18.24 12.35 -0.92
C SER A 487 -19.22 11.99 -2.05
N ASP A 488 -18.79 11.11 -2.96
CA ASP A 488 -19.59 10.58 -4.07
C ASP A 488 -20.44 9.34 -3.71
N ASP A 489 -20.23 8.75 -2.51
CA ASP A 489 -20.98 7.61 -1.98
C ASP A 489 -22.00 8.00 -0.89
N MET A 490 -22.17 9.29 -0.62
CA MET A 490 -23.24 9.77 0.27
C MET A 490 -24.60 9.57 -0.37
N ILE A 491 -25.51 8.92 0.34
CA ILE A 491 -26.87 8.63 -0.11
C ILE A 491 -27.79 9.76 0.37
N VAL A 492 -28.38 10.50 -0.55
CA VAL A 492 -29.34 11.56 -0.22
C VAL A 492 -30.75 11.00 -0.34
N SER A 493 -31.36 10.62 0.78
CA SER A 493 -32.71 10.01 0.83
C SER A 493 -33.67 10.90 1.59
N ALA A 494 -34.69 11.43 0.89
CA ALA A 494 -35.71 12.33 1.46
C ALA A 494 -35.11 13.50 2.26
N GLY A 495 -34.01 14.10 1.73
CA GLY A 495 -33.34 15.22 2.37
C GLY A 495 -32.32 14.85 3.48
N TYR A 496 -32.21 13.57 3.82
CA TYR A 496 -31.23 13.09 4.78
C TYR A 496 -29.98 12.57 4.08
N ASN A 497 -28.82 12.98 4.56
CA ASN A 497 -27.53 12.42 4.17
C ASN A 497 -27.27 11.13 4.96
N ILE A 498 -27.16 10.01 4.26
CA ILE A 498 -26.91 8.68 4.84
C ILE A 498 -25.56 8.19 4.34
N ALA A 499 -24.65 7.94 5.27
CA ALA A 499 -23.35 7.35 4.97
C ALA A 499 -23.50 5.84 4.76
N ALA A 500 -23.16 5.34 3.57
CA ALA A 500 -23.21 3.90 3.28
C ALA A 500 -22.43 3.06 4.32
N PRO A 501 -21.22 3.44 4.76
CA PRO A 501 -20.48 2.68 5.77
C PRO A 501 -21.17 2.58 7.13
N GLU A 502 -21.98 3.55 7.52
CA GLU A 502 -22.72 3.50 8.78
C GLU A 502 -23.77 2.38 8.74
N VAL A 503 -24.45 2.22 7.62
CA VAL A 503 -25.42 1.13 7.40
C VAL A 503 -24.70 -0.21 7.28
N GLU A 504 -23.58 -0.25 6.58
CA GLU A 504 -22.71 -1.44 6.45
C GLU A 504 -22.22 -1.92 7.83
N ASN A 505 -21.75 -1.01 8.67
CA ASN A 505 -21.30 -1.33 10.03
C ASN A 505 -22.45 -1.92 10.89
N ALA A 506 -23.66 -1.40 10.77
CA ALA A 506 -24.81 -1.97 11.45
C ALA A 506 -25.15 -3.38 10.94
N LEU A 507 -25.10 -3.60 9.63
CA LEU A 507 -25.33 -4.91 9.03
C LEU A 507 -24.27 -5.94 9.44
N TYR A 508 -23.01 -5.55 9.57
CA TYR A 508 -21.91 -6.43 10.00
C TYR A 508 -22.06 -6.95 11.43
N LEU A 509 -22.89 -6.35 12.28
CA LEU A 509 -23.20 -6.84 13.61
C LEU A 509 -24.17 -8.04 13.60
N HIS A 510 -24.80 -8.34 12.47
CA HIS A 510 -25.73 -9.46 12.34
C HIS A 510 -24.98 -10.72 11.86
N GLU A 511 -25.15 -11.84 12.59
CA GLU A 511 -24.43 -13.11 12.35
C GLU A 511 -24.59 -13.73 10.94
N ALA A 512 -25.68 -13.40 10.24
CA ALA A 512 -25.93 -13.88 8.89
C ALA A 512 -25.13 -13.14 7.81
N VAL A 513 -24.43 -12.04 8.14
CA VAL A 513 -23.73 -11.18 7.17
C VAL A 513 -22.23 -11.49 7.13
N ALA A 514 -21.77 -12.11 6.04
CA ALA A 514 -20.35 -12.28 5.78
C ALA A 514 -19.74 -10.99 5.21
N GLU A 515 -20.34 -10.47 4.12
CA GLU A 515 -19.94 -9.19 3.51
C GLU A 515 -21.19 -8.39 3.15
N CYS A 516 -21.06 -7.07 3.13
CA CYS A 516 -22.13 -6.21 2.61
C CYS A 516 -21.57 -4.97 1.92
N ALA A 517 -22.35 -4.43 1.00
CA ALA A 517 -22.11 -3.15 0.37
C ALA A 517 -23.44 -2.38 0.29
N VAL A 518 -23.41 -1.09 0.59
CA VAL A 518 -24.59 -0.23 0.59
C VAL A 518 -24.43 0.88 -0.43
N ILE A 519 -25.47 1.12 -1.22
CA ILE A 519 -25.51 2.21 -2.20
C ILE A 519 -26.86 2.94 -2.16
N GLY A 520 -26.88 4.15 -2.70
CA GLY A 520 -28.11 4.84 -3.07
C GLY A 520 -28.56 4.42 -4.46
N VAL A 521 -29.81 4.02 -4.60
CA VAL A 521 -30.43 3.78 -5.91
C VAL A 521 -31.57 4.78 -6.13
N PRO A 522 -31.85 5.20 -7.37
CA PRO A 522 -32.92 6.16 -7.67
C PRO A 522 -34.27 5.73 -7.09
N CYS A 523 -35.01 6.69 -6.55
CA CYS A 523 -36.35 6.49 -5.99
C CYS A 523 -37.20 7.74 -6.23
N ALA A 524 -38.31 7.61 -6.90
CA ALA A 524 -39.18 8.74 -7.27
C ALA A 524 -39.66 9.56 -6.07
N GLU A 525 -39.97 8.88 -4.94
CA GLU A 525 -40.51 9.56 -3.75
C GLU A 525 -39.43 10.19 -2.86
N ARG A 526 -38.18 9.73 -2.94
CA ARG A 526 -37.11 10.05 -1.97
C ARG A 526 -35.85 10.61 -2.59
N GLY A 527 -35.80 10.78 -3.92
CA GLY A 527 -34.57 11.02 -4.67
C GLY A 527 -33.74 9.76 -4.76
N GLN A 528 -33.29 9.24 -3.61
CA GLN A 528 -32.61 7.94 -3.52
C GLN A 528 -33.21 7.10 -2.38
N LYS A 529 -33.17 5.78 -2.50
CA LYS A 529 -33.36 4.82 -1.41
C LYS A 529 -32.09 4.04 -1.13
N VAL A 530 -31.92 3.65 0.13
CA VAL A 530 -30.79 2.81 0.56
C VAL A 530 -31.03 1.38 0.10
N LYS A 531 -30.08 0.80 -0.64
CA LYS A 531 -30.06 -0.61 -1.06
C LYS A 531 -28.81 -1.27 -0.53
N ALA A 532 -28.96 -2.43 0.12
CA ALA A 532 -27.88 -3.25 0.61
C ALA A 532 -27.71 -4.51 -0.25
N PHE A 533 -26.48 -4.80 -0.65
CA PHE A 533 -26.05 -6.07 -1.25
C PHE A 533 -25.35 -6.87 -0.17
N ILE A 534 -25.78 -8.12 0.04
CA ILE A 534 -25.33 -8.93 1.17
C ILE A 534 -24.81 -10.28 0.68
N VAL A 535 -23.59 -10.61 1.04
CA VAL A 535 -23.04 -11.96 0.97
C VAL A 535 -23.32 -12.63 2.31
N LEU A 536 -24.01 -13.76 2.29
CA LEU A 536 -24.39 -14.49 3.49
C LEU A 536 -23.23 -15.27 4.10
N ALA A 537 -23.23 -15.40 5.41
CA ALA A 537 -22.33 -16.30 6.12
C ALA A 537 -22.61 -17.77 5.74
N ALA A 538 -21.61 -18.62 5.87
CA ALA A 538 -21.69 -20.04 5.54
C ALA A 538 -22.87 -20.71 6.28
N GLY A 539 -23.64 -21.55 5.57
CA GLY A 539 -24.79 -22.25 6.13
C GLY A 539 -26.06 -21.41 6.26
N ARG A 540 -26.06 -20.15 5.83
CA ARG A 540 -27.27 -19.29 5.78
C ARG A 540 -27.85 -19.26 4.37
N SER A 541 -29.18 -19.16 4.29
CA SER A 541 -29.92 -19.10 3.02
C SER A 541 -30.68 -17.80 2.88
N ALA A 542 -30.72 -17.28 1.66
CA ALA A 542 -31.50 -16.10 1.34
C ALA A 542 -32.99 -16.36 1.49
N SER A 543 -33.71 -15.48 2.20
CA SER A 543 -35.17 -15.51 2.32
C SER A 543 -35.74 -14.10 2.53
N PRO A 544 -37.01 -13.88 2.23
CA PRO A 544 -37.69 -12.62 2.57
C PRO A 544 -37.68 -12.31 4.06
N ASP A 545 -37.84 -13.34 4.92
CA ASP A 545 -37.84 -13.19 6.38
C ASP A 545 -36.46 -12.74 6.89
N LEU A 546 -35.36 -13.26 6.32
CA LEU A 546 -34.00 -12.80 6.65
C LEU A 546 -33.78 -11.36 6.20
N ALA A 547 -34.28 -10.97 5.02
CA ALA A 547 -34.18 -9.58 4.56
C ALA A 547 -34.92 -8.64 5.52
N GLN A 548 -36.15 -9.02 5.97
CA GLN A 548 -36.87 -8.24 6.96
C GLN A 548 -36.14 -8.17 8.30
N ALA A 549 -35.59 -9.29 8.79
CA ALA A 549 -34.84 -9.33 10.04
C ALA A 549 -33.61 -8.41 9.98
N LEU A 550 -32.90 -8.38 8.86
CA LEU A 550 -31.75 -7.48 8.65
C LEU A 550 -32.15 -6.00 8.62
N GLN A 551 -33.30 -5.68 8.00
CA GLN A 551 -33.85 -4.32 8.03
C GLN A 551 -34.23 -3.89 9.46
N ASP A 552 -34.85 -4.76 10.23
CA ASP A 552 -35.24 -4.48 11.59
C ASP A 552 -34.06 -4.40 12.54
N HIS A 553 -33.02 -5.23 12.30
CA HIS A 553 -31.76 -5.13 12.99
C HIS A 553 -31.08 -3.75 12.78
N VAL A 554 -31.01 -3.26 11.55
CA VAL A 554 -30.46 -1.94 11.27
C VAL A 554 -31.29 -0.83 11.91
N LYS A 555 -32.62 -0.91 11.88
CA LYS A 555 -33.50 0.07 12.54
C LYS A 555 -33.30 0.11 14.06
N ALA A 556 -32.96 -1.01 14.66
CA ALA A 556 -32.66 -1.09 16.09
C ALA A 556 -31.25 -0.58 16.43
N ALA A 557 -30.27 -0.78 15.52
CA ALA A 557 -28.88 -0.44 15.75
C ALA A 557 -28.55 1.04 15.48
N ILE A 558 -29.19 1.65 14.46
CA ILE A 558 -28.96 3.05 14.05
C ILE A 558 -30.29 3.77 13.79
N ALA A 559 -30.23 5.09 13.53
CA ALA A 559 -31.43 5.89 13.31
C ALA A 559 -32.36 5.27 12.22
N PRO A 560 -33.64 5.04 12.50
CA PRO A 560 -34.53 4.23 11.64
C PRO A 560 -34.62 4.69 10.19
N TYR A 561 -34.44 5.99 9.88
CA TYR A 561 -34.49 6.48 8.50
C TYR A 561 -33.36 5.96 7.62
N LYS A 562 -32.26 5.42 8.20
CA LYS A 562 -31.05 4.93 7.51
C LYS A 562 -31.16 3.47 7.05
N TYR A 563 -32.19 2.71 7.50
CA TYR A 563 -32.25 1.29 7.16
C TYR A 563 -32.35 1.04 5.65
N PRO A 564 -31.74 -0.06 5.14
CA PRO A 564 -31.82 -0.42 3.74
C PRO A 564 -33.27 -0.81 3.39
N ARG A 565 -33.88 -0.07 2.46
CA ARG A 565 -35.25 -0.35 1.98
C ARG A 565 -35.30 -1.48 0.98
N GLU A 566 -34.16 -1.83 0.46
CA GLU A 566 -33.98 -2.94 -0.46
C GLU A 566 -32.76 -3.74 -0.05
N ILE A 567 -32.88 -5.07 -0.01
CA ILE A 567 -31.80 -6.01 0.24
C ILE A 567 -31.73 -6.97 -0.94
N ALA A 568 -30.54 -7.10 -1.50
CA ALA A 568 -30.20 -8.09 -2.51
C ALA A 568 -29.14 -9.05 -1.95
N PHE A 569 -29.44 -10.34 -1.98
CA PHE A 569 -28.45 -11.37 -1.63
C PHE A 569 -27.64 -11.72 -2.87
N VAL A 570 -26.30 -11.68 -2.75
CA VAL A 570 -25.36 -11.90 -3.85
C VAL A 570 -24.30 -12.93 -3.45
N ALA A 571 -23.77 -13.65 -4.43
CA ALA A 571 -22.71 -14.64 -4.18
C ALA A 571 -21.36 -13.98 -3.84
N ALA A 572 -21.08 -12.81 -4.42
CA ALA A 572 -19.88 -12.03 -4.17
C ALA A 572 -20.12 -10.56 -4.50
N LEU A 573 -19.34 -9.67 -3.87
CA LEU A 573 -19.33 -8.24 -4.19
C LEU A 573 -18.29 -7.93 -5.27
N PRO A 574 -18.57 -6.99 -6.20
CA PRO A 574 -17.62 -6.58 -7.22
C PRO A 574 -16.43 -5.85 -6.57
N ARG A 575 -15.22 -6.27 -6.95
CA ARG A 575 -13.99 -5.71 -6.41
C ARG A 575 -13.02 -5.33 -7.52
N THR A 576 -12.20 -4.34 -7.26
CA THR A 576 -11.04 -4.05 -8.11
C THR A 576 -10.05 -5.21 -8.01
N ALA A 577 -9.10 -5.23 -8.93
CA ALA A 577 -7.93 -6.10 -8.89
C ALA A 577 -7.16 -6.04 -7.56
N THR A 578 -7.29 -4.94 -6.82
CA THR A 578 -6.65 -4.70 -5.52
C THR A 578 -7.53 -5.09 -4.34
N GLY A 579 -8.70 -5.70 -4.58
CA GLY A 579 -9.65 -6.09 -3.56
C GLY A 579 -10.61 -4.99 -3.10
N LYS A 580 -10.46 -3.74 -3.57
CA LYS A 580 -11.35 -2.64 -3.18
C LYS A 580 -12.74 -2.81 -3.77
N LEU A 581 -13.76 -2.57 -2.95
CA LEU A 581 -15.16 -2.61 -3.35
C LEU A 581 -15.46 -1.59 -4.47
N GLN A 582 -16.09 -2.07 -5.56
CA GLN A 582 -16.51 -1.24 -6.70
C GLN A 582 -18.00 -0.91 -6.59
N ARG A 583 -18.36 0.09 -5.75
CA ARG A 583 -19.77 0.47 -5.57
C ARG A 583 -20.45 0.96 -6.86
N PHE A 584 -19.68 1.54 -7.79
CA PHE A 584 -20.24 1.95 -9.08
C PHE A 584 -20.79 0.76 -9.89
N ALA A 585 -20.12 -0.39 -9.85
CA ALA A 585 -20.57 -1.59 -10.54
C ALA A 585 -21.88 -2.18 -9.95
N LEU A 586 -22.25 -1.79 -8.72
CA LEU A 586 -23.51 -2.15 -8.10
C LEU A 586 -24.67 -1.21 -8.50
N ARG A 587 -24.36 -0.06 -9.12
CA ARG A 587 -25.39 0.91 -9.55
C ARG A 587 -25.97 0.57 -10.91
N ASP A 588 -25.23 -0.18 -11.73
CA ASP A 588 -25.57 -0.52 -13.11
C ASP A 588 -26.22 -1.90 -13.25
N GLY A 589 -26.45 -2.63 -12.11
CA GLY A 589 -26.98 -3.98 -12.05
C GLY A 589 -28.40 -4.12 -11.42
#